data_22681f6ad74404392af56889c21492bb
#
_entry.id   22681f6ad74404392af56889c21492bb
#
_cell.length_a   1.000
_cell.length_b   1.000
_cell.length_c   1.000
_cell.angle_alpha   90.00
_cell.angle_beta   90.00
_cell.angle_gamma   90.00
#
_symmetry.space_group_name_H-M   'P 1'
#
loop_
_entity.id
_entity.type
_entity.pdbx_description
1 polymer ?
#
loop_
_entity_poly.entity_id
_entity_poly.type
_entity_poly.pdbx_seq_one_letter_code
_entity_poly.pdbx_strand_id
1 'polypeptide(L)'
;MTDRWLYSWALGAVAFGGASLLVPLYVVQLGGTAVDLGVLAASAALVAAPGAILFGRLGNRIDQRRPLVLGTLATVAGVLAAVPLLESVLAVIAANALLWLMVSSIPPVLTMLVVDDAPESAWTERIGRLNKYQGYGWAGGLVLGTVWPFVGSRLLAPASVTPALFWVLAGCAGVGVVGAVGSLPRPAPTRHVIGERRVRKIARALSTSRRGVKGATFAFSPNRLYWTTRAIHPRRLLARLDRALALYLTAALLFFTGFAAFWAPLPLFFTEIAFDSGQIFALYLASSVASAVLYEGAGRLAGRMDVRLLQSGALAARGLLFPAVALVAGLGAVTVELGVAGVGLTAIGATWAVIAVVGTTIVTRLAPPGIRGEVLGVHTALAAVAGGVGGILGGWVATFGYTVAFGVAGGLVLVGAGLVFTLRIVESVPPRPVADADPVTERAPSTTDTPLSGGERN
;
A
#
# COMPACT_ATOMS: atom_id res chain seq x y z
N MET A 1 6.17 -12.51 26.24
CA MET A 1 7.09 -11.36 26.01
C MET A 1 6.26 -10.08 25.94
N THR A 2 6.69 -9.05 26.63
CA THR A 2 5.97 -7.77 26.66
C THR A 2 6.10 -7.08 25.31
N ASP A 3 4.99 -6.82 24.62
CA ASP A 3 4.92 -6.16 23.29
C ASP A 3 5.28 -4.65 23.38
N ARG A 4 6.10 -4.26 24.37
CA ARG A 4 6.49 -2.86 24.62
C ARG A 4 7.17 -2.19 23.43
N TRP A 5 7.90 -2.94 22.62
CA TRP A 5 8.55 -2.42 21.42
C TRP A 5 7.55 -1.95 20.33
N LEU A 6 6.29 -2.42 20.38
CA LEU A 6 5.23 -1.95 19.48
C LEU A 6 4.90 -0.46 19.70
N TYR A 7 5.01 0.05 20.95
CA TYR A 7 4.84 1.47 21.22
C TYR A 7 5.99 2.28 20.61
N SER A 8 7.22 1.76 20.70
CA SER A 8 8.38 2.39 20.07
C SER A 8 8.24 2.44 18.55
N TRP A 9 7.72 1.36 17.97
CA TRP A 9 7.40 1.31 16.53
C TRP A 9 6.26 2.28 16.19
N ALA A 10 5.23 2.38 17.01
CA ALA A 10 4.13 3.33 16.80
C ALA A 10 4.61 4.78 16.78
N LEU A 11 5.59 5.16 17.62
CA LEU A 11 6.22 6.48 17.57
C LEU A 11 6.96 6.72 16.24
N GLY A 12 7.66 5.73 15.72
CA GLY A 12 8.21 5.79 14.37
C GLY A 12 7.10 5.96 13.31
N ALA A 13 5.98 5.27 13.48
CA ALA A 13 4.83 5.39 12.57
C ALA A 13 4.15 6.78 12.65
N VAL A 14 4.20 7.48 13.79
CA VAL A 14 3.81 8.90 13.90
C VAL A 14 4.68 9.76 12.99
N ALA A 15 6.01 9.54 13.04
CA ALA A 15 6.93 10.27 12.18
C ALA A 15 6.65 10.03 10.69
N PHE A 16 6.37 8.77 10.29
CA PHE A 16 6.02 8.44 8.90
C PHE A 16 4.69 9.06 8.47
N GLY A 17 3.65 8.98 9.32
CA GLY A 17 2.32 9.51 9.04
C GLY A 17 2.34 11.02 8.84
N GLY A 18 3.05 11.74 9.70
CA GLY A 18 3.26 13.19 9.55
C GLY A 18 4.09 13.53 8.31
N ALA A 19 5.21 12.83 8.09
CA ALA A 19 6.10 13.09 6.97
C ALA A 19 5.45 12.83 5.61
N SER A 20 4.51 11.89 5.51
CA SER A 20 3.84 11.55 4.25
C SER A 20 3.15 12.72 3.57
N LEU A 21 2.73 13.72 4.34
CA LEU A 21 2.11 14.94 3.83
C LEU A 21 2.98 16.18 4.07
N LEU A 22 3.74 16.22 5.17
CA LEU A 22 4.61 17.35 5.48
C LEU A 22 5.69 17.56 4.43
N VAL A 23 6.30 16.48 3.91
CA VAL A 23 7.34 16.56 2.88
C VAL A 23 6.79 17.15 1.56
N PRO A 24 5.67 16.68 0.99
CA PRO A 24 5.04 17.33 -0.16
C PRO A 24 4.75 18.82 0.07
N LEU A 25 4.20 19.19 1.23
CA LEU A 25 3.91 20.58 1.57
C LEU A 25 5.18 21.42 1.69
N TYR A 26 6.26 20.84 2.21
CA TYR A 26 7.56 21.53 2.28
C TYR A 26 8.17 21.76 0.89
N VAL A 27 8.03 20.78 -0.03
CA VAL A 27 8.40 20.97 -1.44
C VAL A 27 7.65 22.16 -2.05
N VAL A 28 6.34 22.28 -1.78
CA VAL A 28 5.53 23.43 -2.23
C VAL A 28 6.05 24.73 -1.62
N GLN A 29 6.39 24.77 -0.33
CA GLN A 29 6.95 25.96 0.34
C GLN A 29 8.30 26.40 -0.24
N LEU A 30 9.11 25.45 -0.75
CA LEU A 30 10.35 25.73 -1.47
C LEU A 30 10.13 26.20 -2.92
N GLY A 31 8.89 26.40 -3.36
CA GLY A 31 8.54 26.79 -4.71
C GLY A 31 8.48 25.62 -5.70
N GLY A 32 8.38 24.39 -5.19
CA GLY A 32 8.23 23.20 -6.01
C GLY A 32 6.91 23.18 -6.79
N THR A 33 6.98 22.69 -8.01
CA THR A 33 5.87 22.60 -8.96
C THR A 33 5.08 21.31 -8.82
N ALA A 34 3.95 21.20 -9.51
CA ALA A 34 3.20 19.94 -9.61
C ALA A 34 4.05 18.79 -10.20
N VAL A 35 4.97 19.11 -11.13
CA VAL A 35 5.91 18.14 -11.69
C VAL A 35 6.86 17.61 -10.61
N ASP A 36 7.38 18.50 -9.74
CA ASP A 36 8.25 18.09 -8.64
C ASP A 36 7.53 17.16 -7.65
N LEU A 37 6.25 17.41 -7.37
CA LEU A 37 5.42 16.52 -6.56
C LEU A 37 5.18 15.17 -7.26
N GLY A 38 5.01 15.19 -8.58
CA GLY A 38 4.95 13.98 -9.39
C GLY A 38 6.24 13.15 -9.31
N VAL A 39 7.40 13.79 -9.42
CA VAL A 39 8.73 13.16 -9.27
C VAL A 39 8.95 12.67 -7.84
N LEU A 40 8.52 13.43 -6.83
CA LEU A 40 8.54 13.03 -5.42
C LEU A 40 7.79 11.71 -5.21
N ALA A 41 6.57 11.61 -5.72
CA ALA A 41 5.74 10.40 -5.61
C ALA A 41 6.35 9.22 -6.39
N ALA A 42 6.85 9.47 -7.61
CA ALA A 42 7.48 8.46 -8.43
C ALA A 42 8.77 7.92 -7.83
N SER A 43 9.63 8.79 -7.28
CA SER A 43 10.87 8.39 -6.60
C SER A 43 10.59 7.49 -5.40
N ALA A 44 9.58 7.83 -4.59
CA ALA A 44 9.12 7.00 -3.48
C ALA A 44 8.66 5.61 -3.94
N ALA A 45 7.85 5.54 -5.00
CA ALA A 45 7.37 4.27 -5.57
C ALA A 45 8.52 3.43 -6.16
N LEU A 46 9.47 4.06 -6.83
CA LEU A 46 10.61 3.40 -7.48
C LEU A 46 11.53 2.71 -6.47
N VAL A 47 11.79 3.34 -5.32
CA VAL A 47 12.69 2.78 -4.29
C VAL A 47 11.99 1.78 -3.37
N ALA A 48 10.67 1.86 -3.24
CA ALA A 48 9.89 1.02 -2.33
C ALA A 48 10.03 -0.48 -2.64
N ALA A 49 9.93 -0.85 -3.91
CA ALA A 49 9.97 -2.26 -4.33
C ALA A 49 11.36 -2.91 -4.16
N PRO A 50 12.46 -2.32 -4.66
CA PRO A 50 13.81 -2.85 -4.42
C PRO A 50 14.16 -2.89 -2.94
N GLY A 51 13.77 -1.87 -2.17
CA GLY A 51 13.99 -1.79 -0.74
C GLY A 51 13.36 -2.95 0.02
N ALA A 52 12.07 -3.22 -0.22
CA ALA A 52 11.36 -4.33 0.42
C ALA A 52 12.00 -5.69 0.10
N ILE A 53 12.47 -5.90 -1.13
CA ILE A 53 13.16 -7.14 -1.55
C ILE A 53 14.51 -7.27 -0.85
N LEU A 54 15.30 -6.19 -0.86
CA LEU A 54 16.65 -6.18 -0.29
C LEU A 54 16.62 -6.47 1.21
N PHE A 55 15.83 -5.71 1.96
CA PHE A 55 15.72 -5.87 3.42
C PHE A 55 15.07 -7.18 3.83
N GLY A 56 14.12 -7.67 3.04
CA GLY A 56 13.58 -9.00 3.30
C GLY A 56 14.60 -10.11 3.08
N ARG A 57 15.46 -10.03 2.07
CA ARG A 57 16.59 -10.96 1.91
C ARG A 57 17.60 -10.82 3.04
N LEU A 58 17.90 -9.59 3.43
CA LEU A 58 18.81 -9.29 4.52
C LEU A 58 18.25 -9.82 5.85
N GLY A 59 16.97 -9.58 6.16
CA GLY A 59 16.29 -10.10 7.35
C GLY A 59 16.19 -11.62 7.42
N ASN A 60 16.29 -12.33 6.27
CA ASN A 60 16.38 -13.79 6.22
C ASN A 60 17.80 -14.32 6.45
N ARG A 61 18.84 -13.51 6.16
CA ARG A 61 20.26 -13.90 6.27
C ARG A 61 20.88 -13.51 7.60
N ILE A 62 20.36 -12.46 8.23
CA ILE A 62 20.88 -11.92 9.49
C ILE A 62 20.04 -12.47 10.64
N ASP A 63 20.68 -13.20 11.55
CA ASP A 63 20.04 -13.72 12.77
C ASP A 63 19.58 -12.61 13.71
N GLN A 64 20.21 -11.42 13.60
CA GLN A 64 19.90 -10.25 14.41
C GLN A 64 19.10 -9.22 13.61
N ARG A 65 17.77 -9.19 13.78
CA ARG A 65 16.88 -8.22 13.12
C ARG A 65 16.80 -6.88 13.83
N ARG A 66 17.22 -6.85 15.09
CA ARG A 66 17.23 -5.64 15.93
C ARG A 66 17.98 -4.46 15.28
N PRO A 67 19.21 -4.62 14.74
CA PRO A 67 19.93 -3.53 14.07
C PRO A 67 19.17 -2.96 12.86
N LEU A 68 18.42 -3.80 12.15
CA LEU A 68 17.63 -3.33 10.99
C LEU A 68 16.49 -2.41 11.43
N VAL A 69 15.77 -2.75 12.50
CA VAL A 69 14.69 -1.91 13.03
C VAL A 69 15.25 -0.62 13.60
N LEU A 70 16.32 -0.70 14.41
CA LEU A 70 16.96 0.48 14.97
C LEU A 70 17.57 1.38 13.89
N GLY A 71 18.24 0.81 12.91
CA GLY A 71 18.80 1.54 11.77
C GLY A 71 17.73 2.26 10.96
N THR A 72 16.58 1.60 10.73
CA THR A 72 15.45 2.24 10.04
C THR A 72 14.92 3.43 10.83
N LEU A 73 14.62 3.27 12.12
CA LEU A 73 14.12 4.36 12.95
C LEU A 73 15.13 5.51 13.06
N ALA A 74 16.42 5.19 13.23
CA ALA A 74 17.49 6.18 13.30
C ALA A 74 17.66 6.94 11.97
N THR A 75 17.61 6.23 10.84
CA THR A 75 17.68 6.87 9.51
C THR A 75 16.48 7.79 9.31
N VAL A 76 15.28 7.37 9.69
CA VAL A 76 14.09 8.22 9.61
C VAL A 76 14.21 9.45 10.48
N ALA A 77 14.66 9.29 11.74
CA ALA A 77 14.88 10.44 12.62
C ALA A 77 15.91 11.40 12.01
N GLY A 78 17.03 10.89 11.49
CA GLY A 78 18.07 11.68 10.87
C GLY A 78 17.62 12.39 9.59
N VAL A 79 16.89 11.71 8.72
CA VAL A 79 16.34 12.31 7.49
C VAL A 79 15.36 13.42 7.84
N LEU A 80 14.42 13.19 8.75
CA LEU A 80 13.44 14.20 9.14
C LEU A 80 14.11 15.40 9.86
N ALA A 81 15.16 15.18 10.62
CA ALA A 81 15.92 16.28 11.22
C ALA A 81 16.70 17.09 10.17
N ALA A 82 17.14 16.46 9.08
CA ALA A 82 17.91 17.08 8.02
C ALA A 82 17.03 17.84 6.99
N VAL A 83 15.81 17.34 6.70
CA VAL A 83 14.94 17.94 5.65
C VAL A 83 14.75 19.45 5.83
N PRO A 84 14.44 20.01 7.01
CA PRO A 84 14.24 21.46 7.16
C PRO A 84 15.51 22.31 6.95
N LEU A 85 16.68 21.68 6.83
CA LEU A 85 17.95 22.32 6.52
C LEU A 85 18.25 22.30 5.01
N LEU A 86 17.40 21.64 4.20
CA LEU A 86 17.57 21.53 2.78
C LEU A 86 16.80 22.66 2.07
N GLU A 87 17.50 23.43 1.26
CA GLU A 87 16.92 24.54 0.47
C GLU A 87 16.57 24.14 -0.97
N SER A 88 16.99 22.94 -1.39
CA SER A 88 16.79 22.46 -2.74
C SER A 88 15.66 21.42 -2.80
N VAL A 89 14.69 21.63 -3.69
CA VAL A 89 13.60 20.68 -3.97
C VAL A 89 14.14 19.30 -4.31
N LEU A 90 15.21 19.23 -5.15
CA LEU A 90 15.82 17.94 -5.52
C LEU A 90 16.42 17.21 -4.31
N ALA A 91 17.05 17.96 -3.39
CA ALA A 91 17.60 17.36 -2.16
C ALA A 91 16.49 16.82 -1.25
N VAL A 92 15.35 17.53 -1.15
CA VAL A 92 14.16 17.05 -0.41
C VAL A 92 13.57 15.82 -1.08
N ILE A 93 13.48 15.75 -2.41
CA ILE A 93 13.04 14.56 -3.15
C ILE A 93 13.95 13.37 -2.87
N ALA A 94 15.27 13.56 -2.87
CA ALA A 94 16.23 12.50 -2.54
C ALA A 94 16.10 12.03 -1.09
N ALA A 95 15.93 12.96 -0.14
CA ALA A 95 15.68 12.65 1.26
C ALA A 95 14.36 11.87 1.45
N ASN A 96 13.30 12.26 0.74
CA ASN A 96 12.02 11.55 0.72
C ASN A 96 12.16 10.14 0.13
N ALA A 97 12.91 9.96 -0.95
CA ALA A 97 13.17 8.65 -1.50
C ALA A 97 13.88 7.74 -0.48
N LEU A 98 14.86 8.25 0.27
CA LEU A 98 15.51 7.52 1.35
C LEU A 98 14.54 7.19 2.49
N LEU A 99 13.67 8.13 2.87
CA LEU A 99 12.62 7.91 3.86
C LEU A 99 11.70 6.76 3.43
N TRP A 100 11.19 6.80 2.21
CA TRP A 100 10.31 5.75 1.68
C TRP A 100 11.02 4.41 1.46
N LEU A 101 12.29 4.41 1.11
CA LEU A 101 13.12 3.20 1.09
C LEU A 101 13.11 2.53 2.47
N MET A 102 13.32 3.27 3.54
CA MET A 102 13.32 2.74 4.92
C MET A 102 11.93 2.25 5.34
N VAL A 103 10.90 3.09 5.15
CA VAL A 103 9.51 2.76 5.50
C VAL A 103 9.02 1.50 4.78
N SER A 104 9.41 1.35 3.51
CA SER A 104 9.00 0.23 2.67
C SER A 104 9.77 -1.06 2.95
N SER A 105 10.98 -0.94 3.44
CA SER A 105 11.90 -2.07 3.63
C SER A 105 11.66 -2.84 4.91
N ILE A 106 11.19 -2.18 5.97
CA ILE A 106 11.15 -2.74 7.32
C ILE A 106 9.97 -3.67 7.60
N PRO A 107 8.76 -3.53 7.00
CA PRO A 107 7.60 -4.35 7.35
C PRO A 107 7.82 -5.87 7.27
N PRO A 108 8.55 -6.43 6.30
CA PRO A 108 8.87 -7.86 6.30
C PRO A 108 9.67 -8.29 7.55
N VAL A 109 10.62 -7.45 7.98
CA VAL A 109 11.47 -7.72 9.15
C VAL A 109 10.64 -7.70 10.44
N LEU A 110 9.75 -6.70 10.58
CA LEU A 110 8.84 -6.61 11.73
C LEU A 110 7.88 -7.79 11.80
N THR A 111 7.35 -8.20 10.64
CA THR A 111 6.47 -9.37 10.58
C THR A 111 7.19 -10.63 11.04
N MET A 112 8.43 -10.84 10.60
CA MET A 112 9.24 -11.97 11.05
C MET A 112 9.52 -11.90 12.55
N LEU A 113 9.80 -10.71 13.08
CA LEU A 113 10.06 -10.50 14.50
C LEU A 113 8.86 -10.85 15.38
N VAL A 114 7.64 -10.58 14.88
CA VAL A 114 6.38 -10.85 15.62
C VAL A 114 6.03 -12.34 15.62
N VAL A 115 6.39 -13.08 14.56
CA VAL A 115 5.97 -14.48 14.40
C VAL A 115 7.02 -15.51 14.86
N ASP A 116 8.28 -15.13 15.01
CA ASP A 116 9.39 -16.05 15.29
C ASP A 116 9.18 -16.85 16.59
N ASP A 117 8.75 -16.18 17.65
CA ASP A 117 8.55 -16.80 18.97
C ASP A 117 7.09 -17.19 19.25
N ALA A 118 6.25 -17.30 18.20
CA ALA A 118 4.83 -17.55 18.34
C ALA A 118 4.41 -18.86 17.65
N PRO A 119 3.48 -19.63 18.26
CA PRO A 119 2.82 -20.73 17.56
C PRO A 119 2.01 -20.20 16.38
N GLU A 120 1.85 -21.01 15.33
CA GLU A 120 1.16 -20.61 14.09
C GLU A 120 -0.27 -20.09 14.34
N SER A 121 -0.96 -20.62 15.34
CA SER A 121 -2.30 -20.19 15.75
C SER A 121 -2.36 -18.72 16.21
N ALA A 122 -1.27 -18.19 16.76
CA ALA A 122 -1.19 -16.81 17.25
C ALA A 122 -0.69 -15.80 16.21
N TRP A 123 -0.22 -16.23 15.04
CA TRP A 123 0.39 -15.34 14.05
C TRP A 123 -0.58 -14.25 13.56
N THR A 124 -1.81 -14.63 13.26
CA THR A 124 -2.83 -13.69 12.76
C THR A 124 -3.10 -12.57 13.76
N GLU A 125 -3.23 -12.90 15.03
CA GLU A 125 -3.47 -11.95 16.11
C GLU A 125 -2.26 -11.00 16.28
N ARG A 126 -1.03 -11.55 16.35
CA ARG A 126 0.18 -10.76 16.54
C ARG A 126 0.47 -9.82 15.38
N ILE A 127 0.30 -10.27 14.14
CA ILE A 127 0.39 -9.44 12.96
C ILE A 127 -0.70 -8.36 12.98
N GLY A 128 -1.91 -8.72 13.40
CA GLY A 128 -3.02 -7.78 13.60
C GLY A 128 -2.63 -6.67 14.58
N ARG A 129 -2.02 -7.02 15.69
CA ARG A 129 -1.55 -6.07 16.72
C ARG A 129 -0.45 -5.13 16.17
N LEU A 130 0.57 -5.67 15.50
CA LEU A 130 1.60 -4.86 14.84
C LEU A 130 1.01 -3.79 13.93
N ASN A 131 0.08 -4.18 13.07
CA ASN A 131 -0.53 -3.25 12.12
C ASN A 131 -1.49 -2.24 12.79
N LYS A 132 -2.13 -2.63 13.89
CA LYS A 132 -2.94 -1.72 14.72
C LYS A 132 -2.07 -0.58 15.27
N TYR A 133 -0.93 -0.91 15.89
CA TYR A 133 -0.01 0.11 16.42
C TYR A 133 0.58 0.98 15.31
N GLN A 134 0.91 0.40 14.17
CA GLN A 134 1.37 1.16 13.01
C GLN A 134 0.29 2.11 12.48
N GLY A 135 -0.95 1.65 12.38
CA GLY A 135 -2.09 2.47 11.94
C GLY A 135 -2.38 3.62 12.91
N TYR A 136 -2.34 3.36 14.21
CA TYR A 136 -2.52 4.42 15.24
C TYR A 136 -1.39 5.45 15.18
N GLY A 137 -0.14 5.00 15.02
CA GLY A 137 0.98 5.91 14.85
C GLY A 137 0.80 6.78 13.61
N TRP A 138 0.48 6.17 12.46
CA TRP A 138 0.23 6.92 11.23
C TRP A 138 -0.86 7.99 11.40
N ALA A 139 -2.01 7.62 11.94
CA ALA A 139 -3.10 8.56 12.24
C ALA A 139 -2.65 9.65 13.22
N GLY A 140 -1.88 9.29 14.25
CA GLY A 140 -1.29 10.23 15.20
C GLY A 140 -0.41 11.28 14.52
N GLY A 141 0.37 10.89 13.49
CA GLY A 141 1.16 11.82 12.68
C GLY A 141 0.29 12.81 11.89
N LEU A 142 -0.82 12.36 11.33
CA LEU A 142 -1.77 13.24 10.65
C LEU A 142 -2.48 14.18 11.63
N VAL A 143 -2.88 13.68 12.81
CA VAL A 143 -3.47 14.51 13.87
C VAL A 143 -2.46 15.57 14.33
N LEU A 144 -1.20 15.17 14.53
CA LEU A 144 -0.14 16.11 14.92
C LEU A 144 0.05 17.21 13.87
N GLY A 145 0.07 16.83 12.56
CA GLY A 145 0.13 17.79 11.47
C GLY A 145 -1.09 18.73 11.39
N THR A 146 -2.27 18.24 11.74
CA THR A 146 -3.51 19.04 11.80
C THR A 146 -3.45 20.09 12.94
N VAL A 147 -2.98 19.69 14.12
CA VAL A 147 -3.00 20.55 15.32
C VAL A 147 -1.78 21.47 15.37
N TRP A 148 -0.64 21.04 14.80
CA TRP A 148 0.63 21.74 14.91
C TRP A 148 0.61 23.18 14.40
N PRO A 149 0.05 23.53 13.25
CA PRO A 149 0.04 24.91 12.78
C PRO A 149 -0.65 25.85 13.77
N PHE A 150 -1.71 25.36 14.42
CA PHE A 150 -2.45 26.14 15.41
C PHE A 150 -1.66 26.36 16.71
N VAL A 151 -0.94 25.36 17.18
CA VAL A 151 -0.09 25.46 18.39
C VAL A 151 1.23 26.17 18.07
N GLY A 152 1.86 25.78 16.96
CA GLY A 152 3.15 26.32 16.54
C GLY A 152 3.11 27.81 16.23
N SER A 153 2.04 28.32 15.61
CA SER A 153 1.86 29.73 15.31
C SER A 153 1.75 30.63 16.55
N ARG A 154 1.41 30.05 17.70
CA ARG A 154 1.36 30.77 18.99
C ARG A 154 2.70 30.82 19.73
N LEU A 155 3.59 29.88 19.42
CA LEU A 155 4.84 29.66 20.13
C LEU A 155 6.07 30.07 19.33
N LEU A 156 5.96 30.09 17.99
CA LEU A 156 7.09 30.23 17.07
C LEU A 156 6.80 31.30 16.01
N ALA A 157 7.86 31.88 15.47
CA ALA A 157 7.75 32.73 14.28
C ALA A 157 7.19 31.94 13.08
N PRO A 158 6.41 32.55 12.20
CA PRO A 158 5.76 31.86 11.07
C PRO A 158 6.71 31.00 10.22
N ALA A 159 7.91 31.50 9.94
CA ALA A 159 8.94 30.79 9.17
C ALA A 159 9.46 29.53 9.87
N SER A 160 9.32 29.42 11.20
CA SER A 160 9.84 28.31 12.00
C SER A 160 8.81 27.21 12.26
N VAL A 161 7.54 27.43 11.95
CA VAL A 161 6.45 26.50 12.29
C VAL A 161 6.62 25.17 11.54
N THR A 162 6.83 25.19 10.23
CA THR A 162 7.03 24.00 9.42
C THR A 162 8.33 23.27 9.75
N PRO A 163 9.50 23.93 9.83
CA PRO A 163 10.74 23.29 10.27
C PRO A 163 10.62 22.62 11.63
N ALA A 164 9.97 23.27 12.60
CA ALA A 164 9.79 22.72 13.94
C ALA A 164 8.95 21.43 13.93
N LEU A 165 7.94 21.31 13.06
CA LEU A 165 7.17 20.08 12.94
C LEU A 165 8.05 18.91 12.46
N PHE A 166 8.98 19.14 11.53
CA PHE A 166 9.94 18.11 11.13
C PHE A 166 10.78 17.64 12.32
N TRP A 167 11.25 18.57 13.17
CA TRP A 167 12.04 18.20 14.36
C TRP A 167 11.20 17.48 15.42
N VAL A 168 9.93 17.84 15.58
CA VAL A 168 9.00 17.09 16.45
C VAL A 168 8.81 15.67 15.94
N LEU A 169 8.60 15.48 14.63
CA LEU A 169 8.48 14.16 14.04
C LEU A 169 9.79 13.36 14.13
N ALA A 170 10.94 14.02 13.92
CA ALA A 170 12.26 13.43 14.14
C ALA A 170 12.44 13.00 15.59
N GLY A 171 11.99 13.84 16.55
CA GLY A 171 11.98 13.53 17.98
C GLY A 171 11.11 12.29 18.29
N CYS A 172 9.92 12.18 17.71
CA CYS A 172 9.08 10.99 17.85
C CYS A 172 9.80 9.71 17.37
N ALA A 173 10.45 9.77 16.20
CA ALA A 173 11.26 8.66 15.72
C ALA A 173 12.47 8.37 16.62
N GLY A 174 13.15 9.42 17.12
CA GLY A 174 14.27 9.31 18.05
C GLY A 174 13.89 8.66 19.39
N VAL A 175 12.77 9.08 19.98
CA VAL A 175 12.20 8.41 21.17
C VAL A 175 11.83 6.97 20.85
N GLY A 176 11.32 6.72 19.65
CA GLY A 176 11.09 5.37 19.12
C GLY A 176 12.38 4.54 19.09
N VAL A 177 13.52 5.11 18.67
CA VAL A 177 14.83 4.44 18.71
C VAL A 177 15.21 4.08 20.14
N VAL A 178 15.18 5.07 21.07
CA VAL A 178 15.55 4.86 22.47
C VAL A 178 14.70 3.77 23.13
N GLY A 179 13.38 3.85 22.93
CA GLY A 179 12.45 2.83 23.43
C GLY A 179 12.68 1.45 22.81
N ALA A 180 13.00 1.40 21.52
CA ALA A 180 13.29 0.15 20.81
C ALA A 180 14.62 -0.48 21.28
N VAL A 181 15.64 0.31 21.61
CA VAL A 181 16.89 -0.21 22.19
C VAL A 181 16.64 -0.99 23.48
N GLY A 182 15.71 -0.52 24.34
CA GLY A 182 15.38 -1.20 25.59
C GLY A 182 14.40 -2.37 25.45
N SER A 183 13.49 -2.31 24.48
CA SER A 183 12.32 -3.18 24.42
C SER A 183 12.33 -4.24 23.30
N LEU A 184 13.16 -4.06 22.26
CA LEU A 184 13.27 -5.08 21.19
C LEU A 184 13.86 -6.40 21.72
N PRO A 185 13.30 -7.52 21.34
CA PRO A 185 13.80 -8.84 21.73
C PRO A 185 15.29 -8.99 21.38
N ARG A 186 16.08 -9.45 22.33
CA ARG A 186 17.45 -9.87 22.08
C ARG A 186 17.39 -11.28 21.47
N PRO A 187 18.15 -11.56 20.40
CA PRO A 187 18.11 -12.88 19.80
C PRO A 187 18.58 -13.93 20.83
N ALA A 188 17.78 -14.95 21.05
CA ALA A 188 18.26 -16.18 21.65
C ALA A 188 19.23 -16.84 20.64
N PRO A 189 20.31 -17.49 21.06
CA PRO A 189 21.29 -18.09 20.18
C PRO A 189 20.79 -19.42 19.57
N THR A 190 19.63 -19.43 18.98
CA THR A 190 19.03 -20.59 18.31
C THR A 190 18.92 -20.34 16.81
N ARG A 191 19.75 -21.05 16.05
CA ARG A 191 19.70 -21.20 14.60
C ARG A 191 18.34 -21.78 14.16
N HIS A 192 17.34 -20.96 13.97
CA HIS A 192 16.16 -21.35 13.21
C HIS A 192 16.18 -20.63 11.86
N VAL A 193 16.80 -21.26 10.90
CA VAL A 193 16.56 -20.96 9.49
C VAL A 193 15.06 -21.15 9.25
N ILE A 194 14.34 -20.06 9.04
CA ILE A 194 12.93 -20.12 8.67
C ILE A 194 12.87 -20.77 7.31
N GLY A 195 12.55 -22.05 7.25
CA GLY A 195 12.45 -22.80 6.00
C GLY A 195 11.39 -22.18 5.08
N GLU A 196 11.53 -22.37 3.77
CA GLU A 196 10.57 -21.82 2.77
C GLU A 196 9.11 -22.17 3.06
N ARG A 197 8.85 -23.31 3.72
CA ARG A 197 7.51 -23.73 4.15
C ARG A 197 6.93 -22.79 5.21
N ARG A 198 7.73 -22.28 6.14
CA ARG A 198 7.31 -21.36 7.20
C ARG A 198 7.03 -19.97 6.62
N VAL A 199 7.85 -19.54 5.68
CA VAL A 199 7.67 -18.30 4.91
C VAL A 199 6.34 -18.32 4.13
N ARG A 200 6.01 -19.45 3.46
CA ARG A 200 4.72 -19.61 2.76
C ARG A 200 3.52 -19.60 3.72
N LYS A 201 3.66 -20.12 4.93
CA LYS A 201 2.60 -20.10 5.95
C LYS A 201 2.39 -18.68 6.50
N ILE A 202 3.47 -17.94 6.75
CA ILE A 202 3.40 -16.52 7.13
C ILE A 202 2.68 -15.70 6.05
N ALA A 203 3.03 -15.90 4.78
CA ALA A 203 2.38 -15.23 3.66
C ALA A 203 0.87 -15.53 3.59
N ARG A 204 0.45 -16.77 3.87
CA ARG A 204 -0.97 -17.16 3.98
C ARG A 204 -1.66 -16.49 5.17
N ALA A 205 -1.04 -16.49 6.35
CA ALA A 205 -1.59 -15.82 7.53
C ALA A 205 -1.76 -14.32 7.32
N LEU A 206 -0.81 -13.66 6.62
CA LEU A 206 -0.91 -12.26 6.22
C LEU A 206 -2.07 -12.00 5.25
N SER A 207 -2.33 -12.92 4.33
CA SER A 207 -3.45 -12.79 3.39
C SER A 207 -4.81 -13.03 4.05
N THR A 208 -4.85 -13.82 5.14
CA THR A 208 -6.07 -14.18 5.88
C THR A 208 -6.40 -13.19 7.00
N SER A 209 -5.39 -12.43 7.48
CA SER A 209 -5.54 -11.43 8.56
C SER A 209 -6.29 -10.17 8.07
N ARG A 210 -7.49 -10.37 7.57
CA ARG A 210 -8.34 -9.37 6.89
C ARG A 210 -9.16 -8.47 7.80
N ARG A 211 -9.10 -8.61 9.13
CA ARG A 211 -10.00 -7.95 10.06
C ARG A 211 -9.34 -6.83 10.88
N GLY A 212 -8.63 -5.94 10.27
CA GLY A 212 -8.05 -4.82 10.99
C GLY A 212 -7.75 -3.65 10.07
N VAL A 213 -7.91 -2.46 10.58
CA VAL A 213 -7.68 -1.09 10.11
C VAL A 213 -6.48 -0.86 9.14
N LYS A 214 -6.14 -1.81 8.27
CA LYS A 214 -4.86 -1.92 7.56
C LYS A 214 -4.78 -1.29 6.18
N GLY A 215 -5.81 -0.73 5.68
CA GLY A 215 -5.83 -0.35 4.27
C GLY A 215 -6.00 1.13 4.00
N ALA A 216 -6.27 1.94 5.02
CA ALA A 216 -6.72 3.30 4.82
C ALA A 216 -5.65 4.23 4.26
N THR A 217 -4.39 4.01 4.63
CA THR A 217 -3.30 4.94 4.35
C THR A 217 -2.22 4.39 3.42
N PHE A 218 -2.23 3.09 3.11
CA PHE A 218 -1.25 2.46 2.24
C PHE A 218 -1.90 1.85 1.00
N ALA A 219 -2.10 2.66 -0.02
CA ALA A 219 -2.31 2.15 -1.38
C ALA A 219 -1.14 1.26 -1.82
N PHE A 220 0.04 1.50 -1.26
CA PHE A 220 1.31 0.84 -1.54
C PHE A 220 1.83 0.17 -0.26
N SER A 221 1.26 -0.98 0.13
CA SER A 221 1.81 -1.74 1.24
C SER A 221 3.06 -2.51 0.80
N PRO A 222 4.29 -2.11 1.20
CA PRO A 222 5.55 -2.74 0.79
C PRO A 222 5.66 -4.21 1.18
N ASN A 223 4.92 -4.60 2.22
CA ASN A 223 4.85 -5.97 2.70
C ASN A 223 4.33 -6.95 1.63
N ARG A 224 3.38 -6.50 0.80
CA ARG A 224 2.88 -7.33 -0.30
C ARG A 224 3.93 -7.48 -1.40
N LEU A 225 4.66 -6.40 -1.71
CA LEU A 225 5.67 -6.41 -2.76
C LEU A 225 6.80 -7.41 -2.50
N TYR A 226 7.30 -7.44 -1.26
CA TYR A 226 8.40 -8.33 -0.89
C TYR A 226 8.08 -9.82 -1.06
N TRP A 227 6.93 -10.24 -0.55
CA TRP A 227 6.54 -11.66 -0.59
C TRP A 227 6.22 -12.16 -1.99
N THR A 228 5.91 -11.26 -2.89
CA THR A 228 5.40 -11.53 -4.22
C THR A 228 6.48 -11.51 -5.30
N THR A 229 7.46 -10.62 -5.20
CA THR A 229 8.56 -10.57 -6.17
C THR A 229 9.51 -11.77 -6.11
N ARG A 230 9.59 -12.45 -4.96
CA ARG A 230 10.44 -13.65 -4.81
C ARG A 230 9.84 -14.90 -5.50
N ALA A 231 8.54 -14.93 -5.69
CA ALA A 231 7.81 -16.08 -6.27
C ALA A 231 7.49 -15.89 -7.75
N ILE A 232 7.74 -14.72 -8.32
CA ILE A 232 7.38 -14.43 -9.70
C ILE A 232 8.29 -15.18 -10.67
N HIS A 233 7.72 -16.13 -11.40
CA HIS A 233 8.28 -16.70 -12.61
C HIS A 233 7.50 -16.10 -13.80
N PRO A 234 7.98 -15.00 -14.42
CA PRO A 234 7.19 -14.22 -15.39
C PRO A 234 6.62 -15.07 -16.53
N ARG A 235 7.43 -16.01 -17.04
CA ARG A 235 7.02 -16.90 -18.14
C ARG A 235 5.89 -17.86 -17.76
N ARG A 236 5.90 -18.41 -16.54
CA ARG A 236 4.83 -19.29 -16.06
C ARG A 236 3.54 -18.53 -15.76
N LEU A 237 3.68 -17.28 -15.36
CA LEU A 237 2.56 -16.42 -15.03
C LEU A 237 1.85 -15.97 -16.29
N LEU A 238 2.59 -15.51 -17.30
CA LEU A 238 2.06 -15.11 -18.61
C LEU A 238 1.35 -16.27 -19.33
N ALA A 239 1.87 -17.50 -19.22
CA ALA A 239 1.27 -18.68 -19.81
C ALA A 239 -0.03 -19.14 -19.12
N ARG A 240 -0.34 -18.63 -17.92
CA ARG A 240 -1.52 -19.00 -17.12
C ARG A 240 -2.47 -17.82 -16.84
N LEU A 241 -2.25 -16.69 -17.50
CA LEU A 241 -3.15 -15.54 -17.43
C LEU A 241 -4.43 -15.87 -18.20
N ASP A 242 -5.51 -16.13 -17.46
CA ASP A 242 -6.84 -16.15 -18.02
C ASP A 242 -7.26 -14.74 -18.45
N ARG A 243 -8.14 -14.66 -19.46
CA ARG A 243 -8.63 -13.39 -20.01
C ARG A 243 -9.24 -12.48 -18.95
N ALA A 244 -9.98 -13.04 -18.00
CA ALA A 244 -10.59 -12.29 -16.90
C ALA A 244 -9.53 -11.68 -15.97
N LEU A 245 -8.48 -12.44 -15.65
CA LEU A 245 -7.38 -11.95 -14.80
C LEU A 245 -6.56 -10.86 -15.51
N ALA A 246 -6.26 -11.05 -16.81
CA ALA A 246 -5.56 -10.04 -17.61
C ALA A 246 -6.36 -8.73 -17.69
N LEU A 247 -7.67 -8.82 -17.93
CA LEU A 247 -8.57 -7.68 -17.97
C LEU A 247 -8.60 -6.94 -16.63
N TYR A 248 -8.68 -7.68 -15.51
CA TYR A 248 -8.66 -7.08 -14.19
C TYR A 248 -7.33 -6.38 -13.86
N LEU A 249 -6.20 -6.98 -14.22
CA LEU A 249 -4.87 -6.39 -14.01
C LEU A 249 -4.70 -5.12 -14.86
N THR A 250 -5.24 -5.09 -16.09
CA THR A 250 -5.27 -3.88 -16.92
C THR A 250 -6.14 -2.80 -16.30
N ALA A 251 -7.33 -3.15 -15.81
CA ALA A 251 -8.18 -2.22 -15.07
C ALA A 251 -7.45 -1.68 -13.83
N ALA A 252 -6.74 -2.54 -13.09
CA ALA A 252 -5.97 -2.16 -11.91
C ALA A 252 -4.84 -1.17 -12.25
N LEU A 253 -4.13 -1.39 -13.35
CA LEU A 253 -3.12 -0.46 -13.83
C LEU A 253 -3.72 0.93 -14.06
N LEU A 254 -4.85 1.01 -14.75
CA LEU A 254 -5.50 2.27 -15.08
C LEU A 254 -6.01 3.00 -13.85
N PHE A 255 -6.78 2.35 -12.96
CA PHE A 255 -7.33 3.04 -11.81
C PHE A 255 -6.27 3.40 -10.77
N PHE A 256 -5.21 2.59 -10.58
CA PHE A 256 -4.10 2.99 -9.69
C PHE A 256 -3.27 4.14 -10.27
N THR A 257 -3.10 4.18 -11.60
CA THR A 257 -2.47 5.33 -12.27
C THR A 257 -3.30 6.59 -12.05
N GLY A 258 -4.63 6.52 -12.23
CA GLY A 258 -5.54 7.62 -11.95
C GLY A 258 -5.50 8.07 -10.48
N PHE A 259 -5.42 7.13 -9.53
CA PHE A 259 -5.27 7.50 -8.11
C PHE A 259 -4.02 8.30 -7.85
N ALA A 260 -2.88 7.84 -8.34
CA ALA A 260 -1.62 8.53 -8.15
C ALA A 260 -1.58 9.88 -8.88
N ALA A 261 -2.18 9.97 -10.07
CA ALA A 261 -2.30 11.20 -10.82
C ALA A 261 -3.15 12.27 -10.11
N PHE A 262 -4.13 11.85 -9.31
CA PHE A 262 -4.90 12.75 -8.46
C PHE A 262 -4.14 13.15 -7.19
N TRP A 263 -3.57 12.18 -6.46
CA TRP A 263 -2.98 12.45 -5.16
C TRP A 263 -1.67 13.25 -5.22
N ALA A 264 -0.88 13.13 -6.31
CA ALA A 264 0.42 13.78 -6.41
C ALA A 264 0.31 15.31 -6.42
N PRO A 265 -0.47 15.97 -7.30
CA PRO A 265 -0.59 17.43 -7.34
C PRO A 265 -1.54 18.00 -6.26
N LEU A 266 -2.32 17.18 -5.57
CA LEU A 266 -3.38 17.62 -4.66
C LEU A 266 -2.90 18.54 -3.52
N PRO A 267 -1.73 18.33 -2.86
CA PRO A 267 -1.25 19.25 -1.84
C PRO A 267 -0.98 20.67 -2.39
N LEU A 268 -0.42 20.74 -3.60
CA LEU A 268 -0.17 22.03 -4.26
C LEU A 268 -1.49 22.73 -4.60
N PHE A 269 -2.44 22.02 -5.17
CA PHE A 269 -3.77 22.55 -5.45
C PHE A 269 -4.41 23.20 -4.22
N PHE A 270 -4.41 22.50 -3.07
CA PHE A 270 -4.97 23.03 -1.84
C PHE A 270 -4.20 24.26 -1.31
N THR A 271 -2.89 24.29 -1.49
CA THR A 271 -2.08 25.44 -1.14
C THR A 271 -2.40 26.66 -2.02
N GLU A 272 -2.62 26.45 -3.31
CA GLU A 272 -2.96 27.53 -4.26
C GLU A 272 -4.35 28.12 -4.02
N ILE A 273 -5.30 27.35 -3.50
CA ILE A 273 -6.61 27.86 -3.05
C ILE A 273 -6.59 28.36 -1.59
N ALA A 274 -5.39 28.69 -1.08
CA ALA A 274 -5.15 29.31 0.22
C ALA A 274 -5.54 28.46 1.46
N PHE A 275 -5.56 27.12 1.35
CA PHE A 275 -5.67 26.29 2.53
C PHE A 275 -4.35 26.24 3.29
N ASP A 276 -4.41 26.39 4.60
CA ASP A 276 -3.24 26.21 5.45
C ASP A 276 -2.87 24.71 5.61
N SER A 277 -1.64 24.46 6.06
CA SER A 277 -1.13 23.11 6.20
C SER A 277 -1.97 22.25 7.17
N GLY A 278 -2.52 22.84 8.25
CA GLY A 278 -3.37 22.14 9.21
C GLY A 278 -4.69 21.69 8.58
N GLN A 279 -5.30 22.56 7.76
CA GLN A 279 -6.52 22.25 7.00
C GLN A 279 -6.26 21.11 6.00
N ILE A 280 -5.12 21.16 5.30
CA ILE A 280 -4.73 20.09 4.37
C ILE A 280 -4.53 18.77 5.13
N PHE A 281 -3.83 18.77 6.26
CA PHE A 281 -3.69 17.58 7.10
C PHE A 281 -5.05 17.06 7.59
N ALA A 282 -5.97 17.95 8.00
CA ALA A 282 -7.31 17.58 8.42
C ALA A 282 -8.11 16.89 7.30
N LEU A 283 -8.01 17.36 6.07
CA LEU A 283 -8.64 16.75 4.89
C LEU A 283 -8.13 15.32 4.64
N TYR A 284 -6.82 15.12 4.72
CA TYR A 284 -6.22 13.79 4.57
C TYR A 284 -6.58 12.86 5.73
N LEU A 285 -6.65 13.42 6.96
CA LEU A 285 -7.10 12.68 8.15
C LEU A 285 -8.56 12.25 7.98
N ALA A 286 -9.46 13.13 7.52
CA ALA A 286 -10.86 12.82 7.27
C ALA A 286 -11.02 11.66 6.27
N SER A 287 -10.27 11.70 5.16
CA SER A 287 -10.24 10.60 4.19
C SER A 287 -9.76 9.28 4.82
N SER A 288 -8.71 9.34 5.63
CA SER A 288 -8.14 8.17 6.30
C SER A 288 -9.10 7.56 7.33
N VAL A 289 -9.76 8.40 8.12
CA VAL A 289 -10.75 7.99 9.12
C VAL A 289 -11.98 7.36 8.45
N ALA A 290 -12.49 7.98 7.38
CA ALA A 290 -13.61 7.44 6.62
C ALA A 290 -13.31 6.04 6.08
N SER A 291 -12.12 5.85 5.52
CA SER A 291 -11.66 4.52 5.08
C SER A 291 -11.63 3.52 6.24
N ALA A 292 -11.01 3.91 7.36
CA ALA A 292 -10.83 3.03 8.52
C ALA A 292 -12.16 2.54 9.10
N VAL A 293 -13.13 3.44 9.26
CA VAL A 293 -14.47 3.14 9.80
C VAL A 293 -15.26 2.22 8.87
N LEU A 294 -15.13 2.41 7.56
CA LEU A 294 -15.93 1.70 6.58
C LEU A 294 -15.36 0.35 6.12
N TYR A 295 -14.13 -0.02 6.49
CA TYR A 295 -13.54 -1.29 6.08
C TYR A 295 -14.36 -2.52 6.45
N GLU A 296 -14.86 -2.55 7.67
CA GLU A 296 -15.68 -3.67 8.13
C GLU A 296 -17.03 -3.72 7.43
N GLY A 297 -17.65 -2.55 7.22
CA GLY A 297 -18.88 -2.39 6.43
C GLY A 297 -18.69 -2.86 4.98
N ALA A 298 -17.59 -2.47 4.35
CA ALA A 298 -17.23 -2.89 3.00
C ALA A 298 -17.05 -4.42 2.91
N GLY A 299 -16.45 -5.04 3.93
CA GLY A 299 -16.32 -6.49 4.02
C GLY A 299 -17.67 -7.22 4.11
N ARG A 300 -18.61 -6.70 4.92
CA ARG A 300 -19.98 -7.24 5.02
C ARG A 300 -20.75 -7.08 3.71
N LEU A 301 -20.62 -5.92 3.08
CA LEU A 301 -21.27 -5.63 1.81
C LEU A 301 -20.76 -6.53 0.67
N ALA A 302 -19.44 -6.78 0.61
CA ALA A 302 -18.82 -7.69 -0.33
C ALA A 302 -19.27 -9.16 -0.17
N GLY A 303 -19.77 -9.53 1.01
CA GLY A 303 -20.38 -10.84 1.26
C GLY A 303 -21.83 -10.97 0.75
N ARG A 304 -22.51 -9.85 0.48
CA ARG A 304 -23.93 -9.80 0.12
C ARG A 304 -24.20 -9.37 -1.31
N MET A 305 -23.27 -8.70 -1.96
CA MET A 305 -23.39 -8.14 -3.30
C MET A 305 -22.37 -8.76 -4.26
N ASP A 306 -22.63 -8.65 -5.57
CA ASP A 306 -21.64 -8.98 -6.59
C ASP A 306 -20.41 -8.05 -6.42
N VAL A 307 -19.27 -8.67 -6.12
CA VAL A 307 -18.02 -7.95 -5.85
C VAL A 307 -17.55 -7.08 -7.02
N ARG A 308 -17.90 -7.46 -8.26
CA ARG A 308 -17.53 -6.73 -9.47
C ARG A 308 -18.36 -5.47 -9.61
N LEU A 309 -19.67 -5.58 -9.40
CA LEU A 309 -20.57 -4.43 -9.39
C LEU A 309 -20.21 -3.45 -8.28
N LEU A 310 -19.92 -3.98 -7.09
CA LEU A 310 -19.54 -3.17 -5.93
C LEU A 310 -18.22 -2.42 -6.18
N GLN A 311 -17.21 -3.08 -6.75
CA GLN A 311 -15.95 -2.42 -7.08
C GLN A 311 -16.11 -1.41 -8.21
N SER A 312 -16.82 -1.77 -9.29
CA SER A 312 -17.07 -0.87 -10.41
C SER A 312 -17.82 0.38 -9.94
N GLY A 313 -18.85 0.25 -9.11
CA GLY A 313 -19.58 1.37 -8.53
C GLY A 313 -18.71 2.26 -7.64
N ALA A 314 -17.86 1.67 -6.80
CA ALA A 314 -16.93 2.43 -5.95
C ALA A 314 -15.86 3.16 -6.77
N LEU A 315 -15.34 2.52 -7.83
CA LEU A 315 -14.42 3.16 -8.78
C LEU A 315 -15.09 4.29 -9.57
N ALA A 316 -16.32 4.07 -10.06
CA ALA A 316 -17.08 5.08 -10.78
C ALA A 316 -17.36 6.31 -9.89
N ALA A 317 -17.84 6.09 -8.66
CA ALA A 317 -18.01 7.17 -7.70
C ALA A 317 -16.72 7.94 -7.45
N ARG A 318 -15.59 7.25 -7.27
CA ARG A 318 -14.29 7.88 -7.08
C ARG A 318 -13.82 8.65 -8.31
N GLY A 319 -14.00 8.08 -9.51
CA GLY A 319 -13.64 8.72 -10.76
C GLY A 319 -14.40 10.03 -11.01
N LEU A 320 -15.66 10.11 -10.55
CA LEU A 320 -16.46 11.33 -10.59
C LEU A 320 -16.07 12.34 -9.50
N LEU A 321 -15.71 11.86 -8.31
CA LEU A 321 -15.26 12.71 -7.21
C LEU A 321 -13.95 13.45 -7.51
N PHE A 322 -13.04 12.86 -8.27
CA PHE A 322 -11.76 13.48 -8.58
C PHE A 322 -11.89 14.84 -9.31
N PRO A 323 -12.57 14.93 -10.45
CA PRO A 323 -12.78 16.24 -11.09
C PRO A 323 -13.67 17.16 -10.24
N ALA A 324 -14.60 16.62 -9.43
CA ALA A 324 -15.42 17.44 -8.55
C ALA A 324 -14.60 18.19 -7.49
N VAL A 325 -13.45 17.64 -7.05
CA VAL A 325 -12.54 18.36 -6.14
C VAL A 325 -11.96 19.62 -6.79
N ALA A 326 -11.72 19.63 -8.11
CA ALA A 326 -11.23 20.83 -8.78
C ALA A 326 -12.24 22.00 -8.74
N LEU A 327 -13.53 21.69 -8.67
CA LEU A 327 -14.60 22.71 -8.63
C LEU A 327 -14.66 23.44 -7.28
N VAL A 328 -13.97 22.95 -6.26
CA VAL A 328 -13.89 23.58 -4.93
C VAL A 328 -13.32 24.99 -5.04
N ALA A 329 -12.30 25.20 -5.88
CA ALA A 329 -11.62 26.48 -6.07
C ALA A 329 -12.53 27.63 -6.59
N GLY A 330 -13.76 27.36 -6.98
CA GLY A 330 -14.68 28.35 -7.51
C GLY A 330 -15.80 28.79 -6.57
N LEU A 331 -15.82 28.31 -5.32
CA LEU A 331 -16.94 28.54 -4.39
C LEU A 331 -16.87 29.88 -3.63
N GLY A 332 -15.76 30.60 -3.73
CA GLY A 332 -15.61 31.99 -3.33
C GLY A 332 -15.46 32.26 -1.83
N ALA A 333 -15.64 31.26 -0.94
CA ALA A 333 -15.40 31.40 0.48
C ALA A 333 -14.60 30.20 1.01
N VAL A 334 -13.44 30.46 1.60
CA VAL A 334 -12.51 29.42 2.10
C VAL A 334 -13.19 28.42 3.04
N THR A 335 -14.12 28.87 3.88
CA THR A 335 -14.87 27.98 4.80
C THR A 335 -15.80 27.02 4.06
N VAL A 336 -16.46 27.49 2.98
CA VAL A 336 -17.31 26.66 2.12
C VAL A 336 -16.45 25.68 1.32
N GLU A 337 -15.35 26.19 0.74
CA GLU A 337 -14.38 25.38 0.01
C GLU A 337 -13.81 24.25 0.88
N LEU A 338 -13.39 24.57 2.11
CA LEU A 338 -12.90 23.57 3.07
C LEU A 338 -13.96 22.52 3.43
N GLY A 339 -15.22 22.97 3.65
CA GLY A 339 -16.33 22.07 3.95
C GLY A 339 -16.62 21.10 2.79
N VAL A 340 -16.70 21.63 1.56
CA VAL A 340 -16.94 20.82 0.36
C VAL A 340 -15.76 19.87 0.05
N ALA A 341 -14.52 20.36 0.17
CA ALA A 341 -13.32 19.53 0.07
C ALA A 341 -13.32 18.41 1.11
N GLY A 342 -13.71 18.72 2.36
CA GLY A 342 -13.83 17.77 3.45
C GLY A 342 -14.81 16.64 3.15
N VAL A 343 -16.00 16.98 2.66
CA VAL A 343 -16.99 16.00 2.22
C VAL A 343 -16.45 15.17 1.06
N GLY A 344 -15.84 15.81 0.05
CA GLY A 344 -15.25 15.15 -1.11
C GLY A 344 -14.16 14.15 -0.72
N LEU A 345 -13.19 14.55 0.11
CA LEU A 345 -12.12 13.67 0.55
C LEU A 345 -12.60 12.55 1.47
N THR A 346 -13.58 12.84 2.33
CA THR A 346 -14.26 11.81 3.15
C THR A 346 -14.92 10.76 2.25
N ALA A 347 -15.65 11.19 1.22
CA ALA A 347 -16.25 10.28 0.23
C ALA A 347 -15.20 9.48 -0.54
N ILE A 348 -14.09 10.12 -0.96
CA ILE A 348 -12.95 9.44 -1.58
C ILE A 348 -12.36 8.39 -0.63
N GLY A 349 -12.22 8.70 0.65
CA GLY A 349 -11.81 7.74 1.68
C GLY A 349 -12.77 6.56 1.81
N ALA A 350 -14.07 6.82 1.81
CA ALA A 350 -15.12 5.81 1.88
C ALA A 350 -15.05 4.83 0.69
N THR A 351 -14.90 5.34 -0.53
CA THR A 351 -14.75 4.49 -1.72
C THR A 351 -13.48 3.62 -1.65
N TRP A 352 -12.41 4.12 -1.01
CA TRP A 352 -11.18 3.34 -0.84
C TRP A 352 -11.39 2.09 0.00
N ALA A 353 -12.17 2.16 1.07
CA ALA A 353 -12.47 0.99 1.89
C ALA A 353 -13.07 -0.15 1.06
N VAL A 354 -14.01 0.18 0.18
CA VAL A 354 -14.64 -0.77 -0.73
C VAL A 354 -13.62 -1.31 -1.75
N ILE A 355 -12.90 -0.43 -2.44
CA ILE A 355 -11.95 -0.79 -3.49
C ILE A 355 -10.85 -1.73 -2.96
N ALA A 356 -10.30 -1.42 -1.78
CA ALA A 356 -9.23 -2.21 -1.18
C ALA A 356 -9.66 -3.61 -0.76
N VAL A 357 -10.86 -3.73 -0.16
CA VAL A 357 -11.41 -5.02 0.29
C VAL A 357 -11.81 -5.86 -0.90
N VAL A 358 -12.61 -5.28 -1.80
CA VAL A 358 -13.20 -5.99 -2.93
C VAL A 358 -12.13 -6.33 -3.98
N GLY A 359 -11.20 -5.41 -4.25
CA GLY A 359 -10.13 -5.64 -5.21
C GLY A 359 -9.28 -6.85 -4.86
N THR A 360 -8.88 -6.98 -3.59
CA THR A 360 -8.15 -8.16 -3.12
C THR A 360 -9.00 -9.43 -3.25
N THR A 361 -10.31 -9.32 -3.06
CA THR A 361 -11.24 -10.47 -3.19
C THR A 361 -11.32 -10.93 -4.64
N ILE A 362 -11.48 -10.02 -5.59
CA ILE A 362 -11.55 -10.35 -7.03
C ILE A 362 -10.24 -11.01 -7.48
N VAL A 363 -9.08 -10.40 -7.18
CA VAL A 363 -7.78 -11.00 -7.53
C VAL A 363 -7.62 -12.41 -6.95
N THR A 364 -8.06 -12.61 -5.70
CA THR A 364 -7.97 -13.92 -5.05
C THR A 364 -8.88 -14.96 -5.71
N ARG A 365 -10.05 -14.55 -6.22
CA ARG A 365 -11.00 -15.44 -6.89
C ARG A 365 -10.54 -15.79 -8.32
N LEU A 366 -10.03 -14.81 -9.07
CA LEU A 366 -9.52 -14.98 -10.43
C LEU A 366 -8.20 -15.76 -10.49
N ALA A 367 -7.43 -15.73 -9.41
CA ALA A 367 -6.13 -16.37 -9.38
C ALA A 367 -6.24 -17.89 -9.19
N PRO A 368 -5.63 -18.71 -10.08
CA PRO A 368 -5.54 -20.16 -9.91
C PRO A 368 -4.94 -20.53 -8.55
N PRO A 369 -5.43 -21.59 -7.86
CA PRO A 369 -5.00 -21.94 -6.50
C PRO A 369 -3.48 -22.10 -6.35
N GLY A 370 -2.80 -22.65 -7.35
CA GLY A 370 -1.36 -22.92 -7.33
C GLY A 370 -0.46 -21.67 -7.43
N ILE A 371 -0.97 -20.57 -8.02
CA ILE A 371 -0.21 -19.33 -8.27
C ILE A 371 -0.85 -18.09 -7.63
N ARG A 372 -1.83 -18.28 -6.75
CA ARG A 372 -2.59 -17.18 -6.14
C ARG A 372 -1.70 -16.15 -5.43
N GLY A 373 -0.65 -16.60 -4.76
CA GLY A 373 0.34 -15.71 -4.13
C GLY A 373 1.13 -14.88 -5.16
N GLU A 374 1.48 -15.48 -6.28
CA GLU A 374 2.20 -14.81 -7.38
C GLU A 374 1.32 -13.72 -8.02
N VAL A 375 0.04 -14.04 -8.28
CA VAL A 375 -0.92 -13.08 -8.86
C VAL A 375 -1.20 -11.90 -7.93
N LEU A 376 -1.38 -12.16 -6.63
CA LEU A 376 -1.49 -11.08 -5.63
C LEU A 376 -0.25 -10.18 -5.61
N GLY A 377 0.90 -10.77 -5.92
CA GLY A 377 2.14 -10.07 -6.07
C GLY A 377 2.23 -9.16 -7.25
N VAL A 378 1.88 -9.70 -8.37
CA VAL A 378 1.81 -8.92 -9.60
C VAL A 378 0.85 -7.75 -9.44
N HIS A 379 -0.32 -7.98 -8.85
CA HIS A 379 -1.27 -6.90 -8.56
C HIS A 379 -0.67 -5.78 -7.69
N THR A 380 0.13 -6.16 -6.68
CA THR A 380 0.78 -5.16 -5.80
C THR A 380 1.94 -4.45 -6.50
N ALA A 381 2.76 -5.18 -7.28
CA ALA A 381 3.83 -4.59 -8.07
C ALA A 381 3.28 -3.63 -9.14
N LEU A 382 2.18 -4.03 -9.78
CA LEU A 382 1.47 -3.22 -10.76
C LEU A 382 0.95 -1.92 -10.14
N ALA A 383 0.39 -1.98 -8.91
CA ALA A 383 -0.04 -0.79 -8.19
C ALA A 383 1.12 0.16 -7.88
N ALA A 384 2.32 -0.37 -7.57
CA ALA A 384 3.51 0.46 -7.34
C ALA A 384 3.99 1.13 -8.64
N VAL A 385 4.05 0.39 -9.74
CA VAL A 385 4.40 0.95 -11.06
C VAL A 385 3.38 2.01 -11.49
N ALA A 386 2.08 1.70 -11.37
CA ALA A 386 1.00 2.64 -11.63
C ALA A 386 1.11 3.91 -10.78
N GLY A 387 1.53 3.76 -9.51
CA GLY A 387 1.80 4.88 -8.61
C GLY A 387 2.90 5.80 -9.12
N GLY A 388 4.02 5.24 -9.57
CA GLY A 388 5.11 6.01 -10.14
C GLY A 388 4.72 6.73 -11.44
N VAL A 389 4.13 5.99 -12.38
CA VAL A 389 3.66 6.54 -13.67
C VAL A 389 2.57 7.59 -13.44
N GLY A 390 1.59 7.30 -12.59
CA GLY A 390 0.49 8.20 -12.28
C GLY A 390 0.95 9.48 -11.59
N GLY A 391 1.91 9.39 -10.68
CA GLY A 391 2.49 10.56 -10.02
C GLY A 391 3.11 11.53 -11.03
N ILE A 392 3.97 11.03 -11.93
CA ILE A 392 4.58 11.84 -13.00
C ILE A 392 3.49 12.40 -13.92
N LEU A 393 2.54 11.55 -14.37
CA LEU A 393 1.45 11.97 -15.24
C LEU A 393 0.63 13.09 -14.61
N GLY A 394 0.22 12.90 -13.34
CA GLY A 394 -0.59 13.87 -12.60
C GLY A 394 0.12 15.21 -12.42
N GLY A 395 1.41 15.17 -12.02
CA GLY A 395 2.23 16.37 -11.91
C GLY A 395 2.40 17.10 -13.24
N TRP A 396 2.65 16.36 -14.34
CA TRP A 396 2.78 16.96 -15.68
C TRP A 396 1.44 17.53 -16.19
N VAL A 397 0.35 16.78 -16.09
CA VAL A 397 -0.96 17.25 -16.57
C VAL A 397 -1.46 18.44 -15.75
N ALA A 398 -1.09 18.55 -14.48
CA ALA A 398 -1.44 19.70 -13.64
C ALA A 398 -0.85 21.02 -14.15
N THR A 399 0.21 20.99 -14.96
CA THR A 399 0.74 22.22 -15.64
C THR A 399 -0.26 22.81 -16.64
N PHE A 400 -1.24 22.01 -17.09
CA PHE A 400 -2.34 22.48 -17.96
C PHE A 400 -3.60 22.88 -17.16
N GLY A 401 -3.51 22.83 -15.83
CA GLY A 401 -4.58 23.16 -14.89
C GLY A 401 -5.14 21.93 -14.13
N TYR A 402 -5.56 22.16 -12.89
CA TYR A 402 -6.03 21.09 -12.01
C TYR A 402 -7.33 20.43 -12.45
N THR A 403 -8.21 21.19 -13.12
CA THR A 403 -9.44 20.63 -13.70
C THR A 403 -9.11 19.57 -14.75
N VAL A 404 -8.10 19.83 -15.59
CA VAL A 404 -7.62 18.85 -16.59
C VAL A 404 -6.96 17.67 -15.89
N ALA A 405 -6.08 17.92 -14.92
CA ALA A 405 -5.35 16.87 -14.21
C ALA A 405 -6.30 15.90 -13.48
N PHE A 406 -7.24 16.46 -12.72
CA PHE A 406 -8.21 15.65 -11.97
C PHE A 406 -9.27 15.03 -12.90
N GLY A 407 -9.57 15.67 -14.03
CA GLY A 407 -10.38 15.11 -15.10
C GLY A 407 -9.73 13.88 -15.75
N VAL A 408 -8.45 13.97 -16.11
CA VAL A 408 -7.67 12.84 -16.64
C VAL A 408 -7.55 11.72 -15.61
N ALA A 409 -7.24 12.05 -14.35
CA ALA A 409 -7.18 11.10 -13.26
C ALA A 409 -8.51 10.36 -13.06
N GLY A 410 -9.62 11.12 -13.03
CA GLY A 410 -10.99 10.56 -12.95
C GLY A 410 -11.33 9.71 -14.18
N GLY A 411 -10.99 10.14 -15.38
CA GLY A 411 -11.18 9.41 -16.63
C GLY A 411 -10.51 8.04 -16.63
N LEU A 412 -9.24 7.96 -16.19
CA LEU A 412 -8.50 6.69 -16.02
C LEU A 412 -9.21 5.75 -15.04
N VAL A 413 -9.74 6.31 -13.95
CA VAL A 413 -10.49 5.51 -12.96
C VAL A 413 -11.82 5.03 -13.53
N LEU A 414 -12.54 5.86 -14.29
CA LEU A 414 -13.80 5.50 -14.94
C LEU A 414 -13.60 4.42 -16.00
N VAL A 415 -12.54 4.51 -16.82
CA VAL A 415 -12.19 3.44 -17.76
C VAL A 415 -11.89 2.14 -17.01
N GLY A 416 -11.10 2.22 -15.93
CA GLY A 416 -10.86 1.09 -15.05
C GLY A 416 -12.15 0.49 -14.45
N ALA A 417 -13.10 1.34 -14.04
CA ALA A 417 -14.41 0.92 -13.56
C ALA A 417 -15.21 0.16 -14.63
N GLY A 418 -15.22 0.66 -15.87
CA GLY A 418 -15.84 0.02 -17.03
C GLY A 418 -15.26 -1.36 -17.30
N LEU A 419 -13.92 -1.50 -17.29
CA LEU A 419 -13.25 -2.78 -17.46
C LEU A 419 -13.57 -3.78 -16.34
N VAL A 420 -13.67 -3.32 -15.08
CA VAL A 420 -14.12 -4.18 -13.96
C VAL A 420 -15.58 -4.62 -14.15
N PHE A 421 -16.43 -3.73 -14.67
CA PHE A 421 -17.82 -4.07 -14.96
C PHE A 421 -17.94 -5.14 -16.06
N THR A 422 -17.13 -5.05 -17.13
CA THR A 422 -17.15 -6.04 -18.23
C THR A 422 -16.70 -7.44 -17.81
N LEU A 423 -15.95 -7.58 -16.70
CA LEU A 423 -15.63 -8.90 -16.12
C LEU A 423 -16.88 -9.75 -15.84
N ARG A 424 -17.99 -9.11 -15.55
CA ARG A 424 -19.27 -9.79 -15.32
C ARG A 424 -19.75 -10.54 -16.56
N ILE A 425 -19.51 -9.97 -17.72
CA ILE A 425 -19.90 -10.54 -19.02
C ILE A 425 -18.92 -11.66 -19.41
N VAL A 426 -17.62 -11.44 -19.20
CA VAL A 426 -16.57 -12.39 -19.59
C VAL A 426 -16.67 -13.72 -18.83
N GLU A 427 -17.03 -13.68 -17.54
CA GLU A 427 -17.17 -14.91 -16.74
C GLU A 427 -18.55 -15.58 -16.86
N SER A 428 -19.56 -14.90 -17.39
CA SER A 428 -20.85 -15.52 -17.69
C SER A 428 -20.84 -16.34 -18.98
N VAL A 429 -19.79 -16.23 -19.79
CA VAL A 429 -19.60 -17.09 -20.99
C VAL A 429 -19.01 -18.42 -20.51
N PRO A 430 -19.71 -19.53 -20.64
CA PRO A 430 -19.18 -20.84 -20.29
C PRO A 430 -17.88 -21.11 -21.04
N PRO A 431 -16.88 -21.77 -20.39
CA PRO A 431 -15.66 -22.12 -21.09
C PRO A 431 -16.00 -22.92 -22.34
N ARG A 432 -15.47 -22.52 -23.52
CA ARG A 432 -15.59 -23.32 -24.74
C ARG A 432 -15.17 -24.74 -24.41
N PRO A 433 -16.00 -25.75 -24.71
CA PRO A 433 -15.57 -27.12 -24.56
C PRO A 433 -14.26 -27.26 -25.34
N VAL A 434 -13.26 -27.72 -24.66
CA VAL A 434 -12.01 -28.16 -25.31
C VAL A 434 -12.46 -29.22 -26.27
N ALA A 435 -12.31 -28.96 -27.58
CA ALA A 435 -12.61 -29.96 -28.61
C ALA A 435 -11.89 -31.24 -28.19
N ASP A 436 -12.64 -32.29 -28.05
CA ASP A 436 -12.21 -33.59 -27.55
C ASP A 436 -10.84 -33.92 -28.14
N ALA A 437 -9.84 -34.02 -27.30
CA ALA A 437 -8.61 -34.70 -27.64
C ALA A 437 -9.02 -36.10 -28.01
N ASP A 438 -8.70 -36.50 -29.23
CA ASP A 438 -8.97 -37.82 -29.79
C ASP A 438 -8.81 -38.90 -28.70
N PRO A 439 -9.77 -39.86 -28.60
CA PRO A 439 -9.62 -40.93 -27.63
C PRO A 439 -8.35 -41.70 -27.98
N VAL A 440 -7.36 -41.59 -27.15
CA VAL A 440 -6.19 -42.47 -27.16
C VAL A 440 -6.75 -43.87 -27.08
N THR A 441 -6.73 -44.60 -28.19
CA THR A 441 -7.09 -46.01 -28.32
C THR A 441 -6.30 -46.78 -27.26
N GLU A 442 -6.99 -47.12 -26.21
CA GLU A 442 -6.52 -48.00 -25.15
C GLU A 442 -6.32 -49.38 -25.78
N ARG A 443 -5.10 -49.70 -26.17
CA ARG A 443 -4.72 -51.06 -26.57
C ARG A 443 -4.90 -51.95 -25.34
N ALA A 444 -5.92 -52.79 -25.38
CA ALA A 444 -6.14 -53.87 -24.43
C ALA A 444 -4.86 -54.76 -24.37
N PRO A 445 -4.42 -55.13 -23.16
CA PRO A 445 -3.33 -56.11 -23.03
C PRO A 445 -3.81 -57.46 -23.49
N SER A 446 -3.09 -58.04 -24.48
CA SER A 446 -3.30 -59.41 -24.97
C SER A 446 -3.03 -60.40 -23.82
N THR A 447 -4.11 -61.06 -23.38
CA THR A 447 -4.06 -62.28 -22.56
C THR A 447 -3.60 -63.43 -23.40
N THR A 448 -2.34 -63.82 -23.31
CA THR A 448 -1.85 -65.15 -23.64
C THR A 448 -0.66 -65.43 -22.74
N ASP A 449 -0.91 -66.14 -21.64
CA ASP A 449 0.11 -66.99 -21.07
C ASP A 449 -0.58 -68.17 -20.36
N THR A 450 -0.31 -69.31 -20.89
CA THR A 450 -0.67 -70.67 -20.49
C THR A 450 0.13 -71.05 -19.24
N PRO A 451 -0.44 -71.79 -18.31
CA PRO A 451 0.31 -72.25 -17.15
C PRO A 451 1.13 -73.52 -17.47
N LEU A 452 2.40 -73.48 -17.20
CA LEU A 452 3.23 -74.72 -17.06
C LEU A 452 3.38 -75.09 -15.60
N SER A 453 2.90 -76.32 -15.38
CA SER A 453 3.05 -77.12 -14.23
C SER A 453 4.51 -77.55 -13.93
N GLY A 454 4.83 -77.75 -12.68
CA GLY A 454 5.78 -78.87 -12.35
C GLY A 454 6.93 -78.52 -11.43
N GLY A 455 6.99 -79.21 -10.33
CA GLY A 455 8.24 -79.70 -9.76
C GLY A 455 8.65 -79.22 -8.38
N GLU A 456 8.13 -79.89 -7.42
CA GLU A 456 8.75 -80.51 -6.26
C GLU A 456 10.28 -80.32 -6.00
N ARG A 457 10.57 -80.31 -4.64
CA ARG A 457 11.75 -80.74 -3.89
C ARG A 457 12.80 -79.63 -3.53
N ASN A 458 12.99 -79.30 -2.39
CA ASN A 458 13.48 -79.80 -1.10
C ASN A 458 13.45 -78.65 -0.05
#